data_150359884b5b753a152bf14c0852e39a
#
_entry.id   150359884b5b753a152bf14c0852e39a
#
_cell.length_a   1.000
_cell.length_b   1.000
_cell.length_c   1.000
_cell.angle_alpha   90.00
_cell.angle_beta   90.00
_cell.angle_gamma   90.00
#
_symmetry.space_group_name_H-M   'P 1'
#
loop_
_entity.id
_entity.type
_entity.pdbx_description
1 polymer ?
#
loop_
_entity_poly.entity_id
_entity_poly.type
_entity_poly.pdbx_seq_one_letter_code
_entity_poly.pdbx_strand_id
1 'polypeptide(L)'
;MTLLSEWRRNSLVWLAVLQRLARSRLSKTVIIVVGLISMISYSAVGRPTLHHEFIHVVLWMCLCFFAFDWLGRIFQALRITRLRKYLSSGSFLIDALSVLPVPTALALQIPSETAWLFASLWLFPLATLSPDFIRLGRVLSREARPLSTVLVLFIMILLFAAIAMYLVEGRLQQSNFRTIPDSLWWAVETLTTTGYGDAVPQTLLGRLIAAIVMICGLGVLGMLAGILATGFVQENRRETFMQNWTLVQNVPFFSGLEPTVLVEIARMLRKADAAEGATIIRKGRRGDCMYFVAAGKVEVQVEPPVRMGVGSFFGEMALLGSGVRTATVTAVLPTTLLILESADFRVLAAHYPAITEAIKEEAKLRGGTKSESVEI
;
A
#
# COMPACT_ATOMS: atom_id res chain seq x y z
N MET A 1 14.74 48.85 13.18
CA MET A 1 13.91 47.69 13.60
C MET A 1 13.28 46.95 12.43
N THR A 2 13.08 47.52 11.28
CA THR A 2 12.44 46.94 10.08
C THR A 2 13.28 45.89 9.34
N LEU A 3 14.58 46.04 9.22
CA LEU A 3 15.47 45.10 8.53
C LEU A 3 15.60 43.72 9.21
N LEU A 4 15.56 43.66 10.54
CA LEU A 4 15.61 42.41 11.29
C LEU A 4 14.30 41.59 11.18
N SER A 5 13.17 42.27 11.03
CA SER A 5 11.86 41.61 10.85
C SER A 5 11.68 41.04 9.43
N GLU A 6 12.20 41.70 8.42
CA GLU A 6 12.23 41.22 7.04
C GLU A 6 13.17 40.03 6.85
N TRP A 7 14.37 40.11 7.47
CA TRP A 7 15.32 39.01 7.45
C TRP A 7 14.77 37.73 8.11
N ARG A 8 14.11 37.89 9.28
CA ARG A 8 13.41 36.77 9.97
C ARG A 8 12.27 36.21 9.11
N ARG A 9 11.48 37.02 8.43
CA ARG A 9 10.39 36.58 7.57
C ARG A 9 10.91 35.82 6.35
N ASN A 10 11.95 36.36 5.69
CA ASN A 10 12.56 35.70 4.55
C ASN A 10 13.28 34.40 4.92
N SER A 11 13.98 34.35 6.04
CA SER A 11 14.62 33.10 6.50
C SER A 11 13.60 32.01 6.84
N LEU A 12 12.44 32.34 7.40
CA LEU A 12 11.36 31.38 7.66
C LEU A 12 10.72 30.85 6.37
N VAL A 13 10.58 31.69 5.35
CA VAL A 13 10.08 31.27 4.04
C VAL A 13 11.07 30.32 3.35
N TRP A 14 12.37 30.65 3.37
CA TRP A 14 13.41 29.78 2.80
C TRP A 14 13.51 28.44 3.55
N LEU A 15 13.41 28.45 4.88
CA LEU A 15 13.35 27.22 5.68
C LEU A 15 12.14 26.35 5.32
N ALA A 16 10.98 26.95 5.09
CA ALA A 16 9.79 26.22 4.67
C ALA A 16 9.91 25.63 3.26
N VAL A 17 10.55 26.35 2.34
CA VAL A 17 10.84 25.87 0.97
C VAL A 17 11.84 24.71 1.02
N LEU A 18 12.94 24.86 1.77
CA LEU A 18 13.95 23.81 1.95
C LEU A 18 13.34 22.55 2.60
N GLN A 19 12.46 22.71 3.58
CA GLN A 19 11.74 21.58 4.18
C GLN A 19 10.76 20.90 3.21
N ARG A 20 10.11 21.66 2.31
CA ARG A 20 9.27 21.08 1.25
C ARG A 20 10.11 20.28 0.25
N LEU A 21 11.26 20.80 -0.17
CA LEU A 21 12.20 20.12 -1.04
C LEU A 21 12.75 18.84 -0.36
N ALA A 22 13.17 18.93 0.90
CA ALA A 22 13.64 17.79 1.68
C ALA A 22 12.58 16.69 1.86
N ARG A 23 11.30 17.03 1.82
CA ARG A 23 10.17 16.08 1.91
C ARG A 23 9.74 15.50 0.59
N SER A 24 10.26 15.99 -0.54
CA SER A 24 9.90 15.43 -1.83
C SER A 24 10.37 13.97 -1.91
N ARG A 25 9.56 13.10 -2.52
CA ARG A 25 9.91 11.68 -2.72
C ARG A 25 11.21 11.56 -3.52
N LEU A 26 11.35 12.39 -4.55
CA LEU A 26 12.50 12.37 -5.44
C LEU A 26 13.80 12.71 -4.70
N SER A 27 13.83 13.81 -3.92
CA SER A 27 15.05 14.21 -3.20
C SER A 27 15.49 13.17 -2.19
N LYS A 28 14.56 12.58 -1.44
CA LYS A 28 14.87 11.49 -0.50
C LYS A 28 15.46 10.28 -1.20
N THR A 29 14.83 9.84 -2.30
CA THR A 29 15.33 8.68 -3.07
C THR A 29 16.74 8.96 -3.60
N VAL A 30 16.98 10.13 -4.17
CA VAL A 30 18.31 10.51 -4.70
C VAL A 30 19.36 10.49 -3.58
N ILE A 31 19.07 11.09 -2.43
CA ILE A 31 20.03 11.17 -1.31
C ILE A 31 20.29 9.77 -0.71
N ILE A 32 19.27 8.91 -0.62
CA ILE A 32 19.46 7.53 -0.18
C ILE A 32 20.37 6.78 -1.14
N VAL A 33 20.12 6.88 -2.44
CA VAL A 33 20.95 6.21 -3.46
C VAL A 33 22.39 6.72 -3.43
N VAL A 34 22.58 8.05 -3.40
CA VAL A 34 23.92 8.67 -3.30
C VAL A 34 24.63 8.22 -2.03
N GLY A 35 23.95 8.23 -0.89
CA GLY A 35 24.50 7.82 0.40
C GLY A 35 24.92 6.35 0.42
N LEU A 36 24.08 5.46 -0.13
CA LEU A 36 24.40 4.02 -0.20
C LEU A 36 25.56 3.72 -1.15
N ILE A 37 25.61 4.36 -2.33
CA ILE A 37 26.74 4.25 -3.25
C ILE A 37 28.01 4.74 -2.56
N SER A 38 27.95 5.88 -1.86
CA SER A 38 29.08 6.43 -1.10
C SER A 38 29.52 5.49 0.02
N MET A 39 28.60 4.88 0.77
CA MET A 39 28.90 3.89 1.81
C MET A 39 29.60 2.66 1.24
N ILE A 40 29.09 2.11 0.14
CA ILE A 40 29.70 0.95 -0.53
C ILE A 40 31.10 1.31 -1.04
N SER A 41 31.23 2.48 -1.68
CA SER A 41 32.54 2.96 -2.17
C SER A 41 33.52 3.20 -1.02
N TYR A 42 33.04 3.76 0.10
CA TYR A 42 33.83 3.97 1.32
C TYR A 42 34.39 2.68 1.89
N SER A 43 33.57 1.61 1.92
CA SER A 43 33.99 0.29 2.41
C SER A 43 34.98 -0.43 1.47
N ALA A 44 34.93 -0.12 0.17
CA ALA A 44 35.80 -0.76 -0.84
C ALA A 44 37.17 -0.10 -0.96
N VAL A 45 37.35 1.15 -0.55
CA VAL A 45 38.58 1.92 -0.64
C VAL A 45 39.39 1.75 0.66
N GLY A 46 40.22 0.73 0.72
CA GLY A 46 41.01 0.36 1.91
C GLY A 46 42.21 1.27 2.24
N ARG A 47 42.41 2.43 1.62
CA ARG A 47 43.48 3.41 1.92
C ARG A 47 42.97 4.84 1.81
N PRO A 48 43.47 5.78 2.66
CA PRO A 48 43.13 7.19 2.60
C PRO A 48 43.68 7.82 1.30
N THR A 49 42.79 8.06 0.36
CA THR A 49 43.02 8.77 -0.89
C THR A 49 42.13 10.02 -0.93
N LEU A 50 42.41 10.95 -1.82
CA LEU A 50 41.56 12.13 -2.03
C LEU A 50 40.09 11.77 -2.28
N HIS A 51 39.82 10.60 -2.89
CA HIS A 51 38.49 10.05 -3.08
C HIS A 51 37.83 9.65 -1.74
N HIS A 52 38.59 9.14 -0.79
CA HIS A 52 38.09 8.74 0.53
C HIS A 52 37.56 9.94 1.32
N GLU A 53 38.30 11.07 1.32
CA GLU A 53 37.88 12.31 1.96
C GLU A 53 36.60 12.89 1.32
N PHE A 54 36.55 12.87 -0.01
CA PHE A 54 35.35 13.34 -0.72
C PHE A 54 34.10 12.50 -0.38
N ILE A 55 34.23 11.17 -0.40
CA ILE A 55 33.14 10.25 -0.04
C ILE A 55 32.69 10.49 1.41
N HIS A 56 33.64 10.71 2.31
CA HIS A 56 33.34 11.01 3.72
C HIS A 56 32.52 12.31 3.87
N VAL A 57 32.86 13.37 3.13
CA VAL A 57 32.08 14.62 3.09
C VAL A 57 30.67 14.37 2.56
N VAL A 58 30.49 13.56 1.52
CA VAL A 58 29.19 13.24 0.96
C VAL A 58 28.32 12.48 1.99
N LEU A 59 28.91 11.53 2.72
CA LEU A 59 28.20 10.79 3.77
C LEU A 59 27.72 11.72 4.90
N TRP A 60 28.57 12.67 5.33
CA TRP A 60 28.15 13.68 6.32
C TRP A 60 27.04 14.60 5.79
N MET A 61 27.09 14.99 4.52
CA MET A 61 26.03 15.79 3.90
C MET A 61 24.70 15.03 3.89
N CYS A 62 24.71 13.73 3.54
CA CYS A 62 23.53 12.89 3.59
C CYS A 62 22.97 12.77 5.03
N LEU A 63 23.82 12.55 6.02
CA LEU A 63 23.42 12.48 7.42
C LEU A 63 22.80 13.80 7.90
N CYS A 64 23.41 14.93 7.57
CA CYS A 64 22.89 16.27 7.88
C CYS A 64 21.51 16.49 7.25
N PHE A 65 21.29 16.01 6.03
CA PHE A 65 19.99 16.09 5.38
C PHE A 65 18.92 15.30 6.13
N PHE A 66 19.19 14.05 6.53
CA PHE A 66 18.25 13.26 7.33
C PHE A 66 18.01 13.88 8.71
N ALA A 67 19.04 14.39 9.36
CA ALA A 67 18.93 15.08 10.63
C ALA A 67 18.04 16.34 10.52
N PHE A 68 18.22 17.12 9.45
CA PHE A 68 17.41 18.30 9.16
C PHE A 68 15.92 17.97 8.92
N ASP A 69 15.64 16.92 8.13
CA ASP A 69 14.25 16.48 7.91
C ASP A 69 13.61 16.00 9.22
N TRP A 70 14.34 15.22 10.02
CA TRP A 70 13.87 14.70 11.31
C TRP A 70 13.58 15.82 12.32
N LEU A 71 14.51 16.75 12.52
CA LEU A 71 14.33 17.91 13.37
C LEU A 71 13.14 18.78 12.93
N GLY A 72 12.96 18.94 11.62
CA GLY A 72 11.81 19.63 11.05
C GLY A 72 10.47 18.95 11.36
N ARG A 73 10.43 17.62 11.47
CA ARG A 73 9.23 16.86 11.87
C ARG A 73 8.98 16.99 13.37
N ILE A 74 10.00 16.91 14.19
CA ILE A 74 9.90 17.14 15.64
C ILE A 74 9.35 18.53 15.91
N PHE A 75 9.91 19.57 15.25
CA PHE A 75 9.46 20.95 15.42
C PHE A 75 7.99 21.15 15.02
N GLN A 76 7.56 20.50 13.92
CA GLN A 76 6.15 20.53 13.53
C GLN A 76 5.25 19.81 14.55
N ALA A 77 5.68 18.64 15.05
CA ALA A 77 4.94 17.90 16.07
C ALA A 77 4.79 18.69 17.36
N LEU A 78 5.80 19.45 17.75
CA LEU A 78 5.77 20.39 18.87
C LEU A 78 4.75 21.54 18.65
N ARG A 79 4.75 22.14 17.45
CA ARG A 79 3.81 23.24 17.12
C ARG A 79 2.34 22.81 17.12
N ILE A 80 2.04 21.54 16.74
CA ILE A 80 0.67 21.03 16.57
C ILE A 80 0.20 20.28 17.83
N THR A 81 0.96 20.34 18.96
CA THR A 81 0.67 19.62 20.22
C THR A 81 0.47 18.10 20.05
N ARG A 82 1.10 17.50 19.04
CA ARG A 82 1.02 16.06 18.71
C ARG A 82 2.33 15.30 18.96
N LEU A 83 3.24 15.86 19.74
CA LEU A 83 4.55 15.28 19.98
C LEU A 83 4.47 13.83 20.52
N ARG A 84 3.63 13.57 21.51
CA ARG A 84 3.46 12.21 22.08
C ARG A 84 3.01 11.20 21.00
N LYS A 85 2.11 11.61 20.12
CA LYS A 85 1.64 10.76 19.02
C LYS A 85 2.73 10.51 17.97
N TYR A 86 3.58 11.51 17.70
CA TYR A 86 4.71 11.34 16.80
C TYR A 86 5.78 10.43 17.41
N LEU A 87 6.16 10.62 18.67
CA LEU A 87 7.15 9.79 19.37
C LEU A 87 6.75 8.30 19.46
N SER A 88 5.45 8.02 19.54
CA SER A 88 4.92 6.64 19.51
C SER A 88 4.65 6.10 18.10
N SER A 89 4.99 6.85 17.05
CA SER A 89 4.74 6.43 15.66
C SER A 89 5.92 5.67 15.06
N GLY A 90 5.63 4.71 14.17
CA GLY A 90 6.66 4.02 13.39
C GLY A 90 7.54 4.97 12.56
N SER A 91 7.00 6.13 12.15
CA SER A 91 7.77 7.16 11.44
C SER A 91 8.89 7.75 12.28
N PHE A 92 8.66 7.97 13.58
CA PHE A 92 9.71 8.44 14.49
C PHE A 92 10.83 7.42 14.61
N LEU A 93 10.47 6.12 14.73
CA LEU A 93 11.47 5.05 14.83
C LEU A 93 12.33 4.97 13.56
N ILE A 94 11.72 5.09 12.38
CA ILE A 94 12.43 5.09 11.09
C ILE A 94 13.37 6.30 10.99
N ASP A 95 12.89 7.48 11.35
CA ASP A 95 13.70 8.70 11.33
C ASP A 95 14.88 8.61 12.32
N ALA A 96 14.64 8.10 13.53
CA ALA A 96 15.66 7.90 14.56
C ALA A 96 16.72 6.86 14.12
N LEU A 97 16.29 5.72 13.53
CA LEU A 97 17.20 4.71 12.98
C LEU A 97 18.04 5.24 11.82
N SER A 98 17.54 6.22 11.09
CA SER A 98 18.31 6.82 9.99
C SER A 98 19.35 7.84 10.45
N VAL A 99 19.19 8.44 11.63
CA VAL A 99 20.06 9.55 12.08
C VAL A 99 20.99 9.14 13.22
N LEU A 100 20.47 8.41 14.23
CA LEU A 100 21.21 8.17 15.47
C LEU A 100 22.37 7.14 15.39
N PRO A 101 22.29 6.06 14.63
CA PRO A 101 23.29 4.99 14.72
C PRO A 101 24.70 5.42 14.35
N VAL A 102 24.88 6.23 13.30
CA VAL A 102 26.23 6.70 12.90
C VAL A 102 26.86 7.58 13.98
N PRO A 103 26.23 8.67 14.47
CA PRO A 103 26.81 9.48 15.55
C PRO A 103 27.04 8.70 16.85
N THR A 104 26.15 7.78 17.21
CA THR A 104 26.31 6.97 18.41
C THR A 104 27.49 6.00 18.30
N ALA A 105 27.67 5.37 17.11
CA ALA A 105 28.82 4.50 16.85
C ALA A 105 30.14 5.28 16.95
N LEU A 106 30.19 6.49 16.37
CA LEU A 106 31.36 7.36 16.46
C LEU A 106 31.64 7.82 17.90
N ALA A 107 30.58 8.15 18.66
CA ALA A 107 30.69 8.51 20.08
C ALA A 107 31.22 7.35 20.94
N LEU A 108 30.90 6.10 20.58
CA LEU A 108 31.42 4.90 21.20
C LEU A 108 32.82 4.51 20.71
N GLN A 109 33.50 5.40 19.96
CA GLN A 109 34.84 5.20 19.40
C GLN A 109 34.95 3.98 18.46
N ILE A 110 33.85 3.57 17.84
CA ILE A 110 33.85 2.56 16.78
C ILE A 110 34.60 3.15 15.55
N PRO A 111 35.49 2.39 14.89
CA PRO A 111 36.19 2.88 13.70
C PRO A 111 35.21 3.47 12.68
N SER A 112 35.57 4.60 12.06
CA SER A 112 34.69 5.31 11.11
C SER A 112 34.23 4.41 9.96
N GLU A 113 35.07 3.51 9.49
CA GLU A 113 34.74 2.54 8.44
C GLU A 113 33.55 1.65 8.84
N THR A 114 33.53 1.16 10.08
CA THR A 114 32.44 0.35 10.63
C THR A 114 31.23 1.19 10.99
N ALA A 115 31.42 2.41 11.51
CA ALA A 115 30.33 3.31 11.87
C ALA A 115 29.49 3.71 10.65
N TRP A 116 30.10 3.94 9.49
CA TRP A 116 29.37 4.27 8.26
C TRP A 116 28.60 3.11 7.66
N LEU A 117 28.84 1.86 8.05
CA LEU A 117 27.98 0.73 7.65
C LEU A 117 26.54 0.89 8.17
N PHE A 118 26.33 1.62 9.27
CA PHE A 118 25.01 1.98 9.73
C PHE A 118 24.25 2.92 8.78
N ALA A 119 24.91 3.54 7.81
CA ALA A 119 24.23 4.27 6.73
C ALA A 119 23.34 3.37 5.87
N SER A 120 23.53 2.03 5.91
CA SER A 120 22.57 1.07 5.32
C SER A 120 21.14 1.23 5.87
N LEU A 121 20.99 1.73 7.09
CA LEU A 121 19.69 2.02 7.71
C LEU A 121 18.93 3.16 7.00
N TRP A 122 19.59 3.95 6.13
CA TRP A 122 18.93 4.93 5.25
C TRP A 122 17.99 4.29 4.22
N LEU A 123 18.02 2.97 4.07
CA LEU A 123 16.99 2.24 3.31
C LEU A 123 15.60 2.30 3.95
N PHE A 124 15.51 2.40 5.29
CA PHE A 124 14.21 2.41 5.96
C PHE A 124 13.28 3.57 5.56
N PRO A 125 13.75 4.81 5.35
CA PRO A 125 12.91 5.88 4.82
C PRO A 125 12.23 5.58 3.49
N LEU A 126 12.79 4.71 2.63
CA LEU A 126 12.12 4.27 1.40
C LEU A 126 10.77 3.59 1.69
N ALA A 127 10.67 2.86 2.81
CA ALA A 127 9.42 2.25 3.22
C ALA A 127 8.30 3.29 3.47
N THR A 128 8.65 4.52 3.85
CA THR A 128 7.68 5.61 4.05
C THR A 128 7.30 6.33 2.75
N LEU A 129 8.09 6.16 1.68
CA LEU A 129 7.88 6.82 0.40
C LEU A 129 6.94 6.04 -0.53
N SER A 130 6.91 4.71 -0.40
CA SER A 130 6.06 3.85 -1.22
C SER A 130 4.72 3.59 -0.52
N PRO A 131 3.57 3.84 -1.19
CA PRO A 131 2.26 3.48 -0.67
C PRO A 131 2.13 1.97 -0.42
N ASP A 132 2.84 1.16 -1.20
CA ASP A 132 2.77 -0.29 -1.13
C ASP A 132 3.43 -0.85 0.14
N PHE A 133 4.53 -0.24 0.62
CA PHE A 133 5.10 -0.57 1.94
C PHE A 133 4.15 -0.20 3.09
N ILE A 134 3.43 0.92 2.95
CA ILE A 134 2.41 1.31 3.94
C ILE A 134 1.26 0.29 3.94
N ARG A 135 0.84 -0.19 2.76
CA ARG A 135 -0.15 -1.27 2.62
C ARG A 135 0.34 -2.56 3.25
N LEU A 136 1.58 -2.96 2.95
CA LEU A 136 2.20 -4.14 3.57
C LEU A 136 2.17 -4.04 5.10
N GLY A 137 2.57 -2.89 5.68
CA GLY A 137 2.51 -2.65 7.12
C GLY A 137 1.11 -2.78 7.70
N ARG A 138 0.07 -2.31 6.98
CA ARG A 138 -1.34 -2.49 7.38
C ARG A 138 -1.77 -3.95 7.33
N VAL A 139 -1.40 -4.69 6.30
CA VAL A 139 -1.69 -6.13 6.18
C VAL A 139 -1.03 -6.88 7.33
N LEU A 140 0.28 -6.68 7.54
CA LEU A 140 1.01 -7.34 8.63
C LEU A 140 0.42 -7.05 10.01
N SER A 141 0.02 -5.81 10.28
CA SER A 141 -0.58 -5.44 11.56
C SER A 141 -1.98 -6.04 11.77
N ARG A 142 -2.75 -6.24 10.72
CA ARG A 142 -4.09 -6.85 10.78
C ARG A 142 -4.02 -8.36 10.90
N GLU A 143 -3.12 -8.98 10.15
CA GLU A 143 -2.90 -10.43 10.16
C GLU A 143 -1.91 -10.86 11.26
N ALA A 144 -1.58 -9.98 12.21
CA ALA A 144 -0.60 -10.24 13.25
C ALA A 144 -0.94 -11.50 14.10
N ARG A 145 -2.24 -11.74 14.38
CA ARG A 145 -2.66 -12.93 15.13
C ARG A 145 -2.41 -14.24 14.35
N PRO A 146 -2.94 -14.44 13.12
CA PRO A 146 -2.64 -15.64 12.36
C PRO A 146 -1.15 -15.77 12.05
N LEU A 147 -0.43 -14.68 11.77
CA LEU A 147 1.02 -14.71 11.56
C LEU A 147 1.77 -15.15 12.82
N SER A 148 1.39 -14.68 14.01
CA SER A 148 2.00 -15.13 15.27
C SER A 148 1.74 -16.60 15.54
N THR A 149 0.55 -17.11 15.18
CA THR A 149 0.23 -18.54 15.33
C THR A 149 1.14 -19.40 14.44
N VAL A 150 1.34 -18.99 13.17
CA VAL A 150 2.26 -19.67 12.25
C VAL A 150 3.70 -19.59 12.74
N LEU A 151 4.12 -18.43 13.30
CA LEU A 151 5.46 -18.28 13.88
C LEU A 151 5.68 -19.21 15.08
N VAL A 152 4.71 -19.30 15.99
CA VAL A 152 4.78 -20.25 17.13
C VAL A 152 4.86 -21.69 16.62
N LEU A 153 4.04 -22.06 15.65
CA LEU A 153 4.09 -23.38 15.05
C LEU A 153 5.45 -23.66 14.41
N PHE A 154 6.02 -22.70 13.68
CA PHE A 154 7.36 -22.79 13.08
C PHE A 154 8.42 -23.04 14.16
N ILE A 155 8.41 -22.25 15.23
CA ILE A 155 9.35 -22.41 16.36
C ILE A 155 9.21 -23.76 17.03
N MET A 156 7.98 -24.26 17.23
CA MET A 156 7.74 -25.58 17.79
C MET A 156 8.33 -26.69 16.92
N ILE A 157 8.04 -26.67 15.61
CA ILE A 157 8.57 -27.68 14.67
C ILE A 157 10.11 -27.60 14.63
N LEU A 158 10.66 -26.38 14.60
CA LEU A 158 12.10 -26.12 14.60
C LEU A 158 12.78 -26.79 15.82
N LEU A 159 12.25 -26.53 17.02
CA LEU A 159 12.80 -27.08 18.26
C LEU A 159 12.67 -28.61 18.32
N PHE A 160 11.49 -29.15 17.97
CA PHE A 160 11.30 -30.60 17.93
C PHE A 160 12.22 -31.28 16.90
N ALA A 161 12.37 -30.69 15.72
CA ALA A 161 13.27 -31.21 14.67
C ALA A 161 14.72 -31.22 15.14
N ALA A 162 15.18 -30.11 15.74
CA ALA A 162 16.54 -29.99 16.26
C ALA A 162 16.82 -31.01 17.38
N ILE A 163 15.91 -31.14 18.34
CA ILE A 163 16.05 -32.12 19.45
C ILE A 163 16.03 -33.55 18.93
N ALA A 164 15.11 -33.87 18.04
CA ALA A 164 15.02 -35.20 17.45
C ALA A 164 16.30 -35.57 16.69
N MET A 165 16.84 -34.64 15.91
CA MET A 165 18.06 -34.84 15.13
C MET A 165 19.29 -34.97 16.04
N TYR A 166 19.40 -34.13 17.08
CA TYR A 166 20.46 -34.25 18.11
C TYR A 166 20.46 -35.62 18.79
N LEU A 167 19.28 -36.18 19.13
CA LEU A 167 19.18 -37.47 19.78
C LEU A 167 19.52 -38.63 18.86
N VAL A 168 19.21 -38.54 17.56
CA VAL A 168 19.41 -39.64 16.59
C VAL A 168 20.81 -39.61 15.96
N GLU A 169 21.28 -38.42 15.57
CA GLU A 169 22.55 -38.27 14.83
C GLU A 169 23.72 -37.78 15.70
N GLY A 170 23.46 -37.15 16.83
CA GLY A 170 24.49 -36.47 17.64
C GLY A 170 25.58 -37.40 18.19
N ARG A 171 25.30 -38.70 18.40
CA ARG A 171 26.30 -39.69 18.81
C ARG A 171 27.13 -40.21 17.65
N LEU A 172 26.61 -40.23 16.45
CA LEU A 172 27.23 -40.77 15.24
C LEU A 172 27.98 -39.71 14.44
N GLN A 173 27.45 -38.49 14.40
CA GLN A 173 27.99 -37.35 13.68
C GLN A 173 28.36 -36.22 14.62
N GLN A 174 29.48 -36.39 15.35
CA GLN A 174 29.93 -35.38 16.32
C GLN A 174 30.38 -34.05 15.68
N SER A 175 30.57 -33.98 14.36
CA SER A 175 30.89 -32.73 13.66
C SER A 175 29.66 -31.85 13.41
N ASN A 176 28.50 -32.45 13.08
CA ASN A 176 27.35 -31.73 12.49
C ASN A 176 26.12 -31.65 13.41
N PHE A 177 25.97 -32.57 14.38
CA PHE A 177 24.84 -32.66 15.29
C PHE A 177 25.27 -32.80 16.77
N ARG A 178 26.47 -32.32 17.09
CA ARG A 178 27.08 -32.46 18.42
C ARG A 178 26.30 -31.76 19.52
N THR A 179 25.68 -30.63 19.18
CA THR A 179 24.94 -29.80 20.13
C THR A 179 23.56 -29.49 19.59
N ILE A 180 22.64 -29.06 20.48
CA ILE A 180 21.31 -28.59 20.04
C ILE A 180 21.44 -27.38 19.12
N PRO A 181 22.30 -26.36 19.34
CA PRO A 181 22.55 -25.29 18.37
C PRO A 181 22.96 -25.75 16.97
N ASP A 182 23.83 -26.78 16.85
CA ASP A 182 24.22 -27.31 15.54
C ASP A 182 23.02 -27.97 14.84
N SER A 183 22.21 -28.71 15.60
CA SER A 183 20.99 -29.33 15.10
C SER A 183 19.90 -28.30 14.76
N LEU A 184 19.85 -27.17 15.47
CA LEU A 184 18.97 -26.02 15.14
C LEU A 184 19.38 -25.39 13.80
N TRP A 185 20.66 -25.25 13.53
CA TRP A 185 21.15 -24.78 12.23
C TRP A 185 20.60 -25.64 11.10
N TRP A 186 20.79 -26.95 11.20
CA TRP A 186 20.23 -27.91 10.25
C TRP A 186 18.70 -27.80 10.12
N ALA A 187 17.99 -27.66 11.23
CA ALA A 187 16.53 -27.56 11.22
C ALA A 187 16.04 -26.27 10.55
N VAL A 188 16.72 -25.13 10.78
CA VAL A 188 16.43 -23.86 10.10
C VAL A 188 16.61 -24.00 8.60
N GLU A 189 17.77 -24.47 8.14
CA GLU A 189 18.05 -24.60 6.70
C GLU A 189 17.09 -25.56 5.99
N THR A 190 16.68 -26.63 6.69
CA THR A 190 15.74 -27.63 6.16
C THR A 190 14.32 -27.08 6.09
N LEU A 191 13.83 -26.47 7.17
CA LEU A 191 12.47 -25.88 7.22
C LEU A 191 12.32 -24.69 6.27
N THR A 192 13.38 -23.89 6.08
CA THR A 192 13.36 -22.78 5.13
C THR A 192 13.61 -23.21 3.68
N THR A 193 13.76 -24.51 3.44
CA THR A 193 14.08 -25.09 2.12
C THR A 193 15.40 -24.60 1.51
N THR A 194 16.33 -24.08 2.31
CA THR A 194 17.64 -23.59 1.85
C THR A 194 18.58 -24.75 1.54
N GLY A 195 18.77 -25.68 2.50
CA GLY A 195 19.51 -26.93 2.32
C GLY A 195 20.95 -26.76 1.84
N TYR A 196 21.80 -26.10 2.62
CA TYR A 196 23.24 -25.94 2.26
C TYR A 196 23.99 -27.26 2.08
N GLY A 197 23.51 -28.33 2.77
CA GLY A 197 24.11 -29.66 2.65
C GLY A 197 25.38 -29.86 3.48
N ASP A 198 25.72 -28.94 4.36
CA ASP A 198 26.83 -29.01 5.32
C ASP A 198 26.52 -29.96 6.48
N ALA A 199 25.23 -30.09 6.84
CA ALA A 199 24.72 -31.06 7.80
C ALA A 199 23.62 -31.94 7.18
N VAL A 200 23.87 -33.25 7.05
CA VAL A 200 22.94 -34.21 6.44
C VAL A 200 22.79 -35.45 7.31
N PRO A 201 21.54 -35.91 7.65
CA PRO A 201 21.34 -37.13 8.42
C PRO A 201 21.81 -38.36 7.65
N GLN A 202 22.57 -39.25 8.34
CA GLN A 202 23.13 -40.49 7.76
C GLN A 202 22.29 -41.70 8.13
N THR A 203 21.63 -41.70 9.29
CA THR A 203 20.83 -42.84 9.72
C THR A 203 19.50 -42.90 8.97
N LEU A 204 18.92 -44.08 8.85
CA LEU A 204 17.57 -44.23 8.27
C LEU A 204 16.54 -43.44 9.05
N LEU A 205 16.58 -43.48 10.38
CA LEU A 205 15.66 -42.73 11.24
C LEU A 205 15.82 -41.21 11.08
N GLY A 206 17.07 -40.73 11.03
CA GLY A 206 17.34 -39.31 10.76
C GLY A 206 16.80 -38.84 9.41
N ARG A 207 16.93 -39.66 8.36
CA ARG A 207 16.34 -39.34 7.02
C ARG A 207 14.83 -39.35 7.03
N LEU A 208 14.18 -40.22 7.78
CA LEU A 208 12.69 -40.23 7.95
C LEU A 208 12.24 -38.94 8.67
N ILE A 209 12.94 -38.55 9.75
CA ILE A 209 12.66 -37.27 10.45
C ILE A 209 12.85 -36.11 9.49
N ALA A 210 13.93 -36.07 8.72
CA ALA A 210 14.20 -35.02 7.76
C ALA A 210 13.09 -34.91 6.71
N ALA A 211 12.60 -36.02 6.18
CA ALA A 211 11.49 -36.02 5.23
C ALA A 211 10.21 -35.40 5.81
N ILE A 212 9.86 -35.73 7.06
CA ILE A 212 8.72 -35.13 7.75
C ILE A 212 8.93 -33.61 7.95
N VAL A 213 10.11 -33.22 8.39
CA VAL A 213 10.48 -31.81 8.63
C VAL A 213 10.40 -30.99 7.32
N MET A 214 10.87 -31.53 6.20
CA MET A 214 10.76 -30.90 4.87
C MET A 214 9.30 -30.65 4.47
N ILE A 215 8.43 -31.64 4.66
CA ILE A 215 6.99 -31.49 4.38
C ILE A 215 6.35 -30.45 5.30
N CYS A 216 6.69 -30.47 6.59
CA CYS A 216 6.21 -29.48 7.54
C CYS A 216 6.68 -28.06 7.17
N GLY A 217 7.96 -27.90 6.77
CA GLY A 217 8.52 -26.61 6.32
C GLY A 217 7.74 -26.03 5.13
N LEU A 218 7.48 -26.87 4.11
CA LEU A 218 6.67 -26.46 2.95
C LEU A 218 5.26 -26.03 3.36
N GLY A 219 4.63 -26.77 4.29
CA GLY A 219 3.31 -26.44 4.82
C GLY A 219 3.28 -25.09 5.55
N VAL A 220 4.27 -24.81 6.40
CA VAL A 220 4.38 -23.55 7.15
C VAL A 220 4.60 -22.37 6.19
N LEU A 221 5.48 -22.50 5.20
CA LEU A 221 5.71 -21.46 4.19
C LEU A 221 4.45 -21.22 3.34
N GLY A 222 3.73 -22.30 2.98
CA GLY A 222 2.44 -22.20 2.28
C GLY A 222 1.37 -21.47 3.10
N MET A 223 1.27 -21.74 4.41
CA MET A 223 0.36 -21.01 5.31
C MET A 223 0.72 -19.51 5.37
N LEU A 224 1.99 -19.17 5.52
CA LEU A 224 2.46 -17.78 5.54
C LEU A 224 2.08 -17.04 4.26
N ALA A 225 2.35 -17.65 3.09
CA ALA A 225 1.99 -17.07 1.79
C ALA A 225 0.47 -16.91 1.64
N GLY A 226 -0.32 -17.90 2.07
CA GLY A 226 -1.78 -17.86 2.04
C GLY A 226 -2.37 -16.73 2.91
N ILE A 227 -1.87 -16.55 4.14
CA ILE A 227 -2.29 -15.45 5.03
C ILE A 227 -1.98 -14.11 4.40
N LEU A 228 -0.78 -13.90 3.86
CA LEU A 228 -0.41 -12.65 3.23
C LEU A 228 -1.25 -12.38 1.98
N ALA A 229 -1.46 -13.38 1.12
CA ALA A 229 -2.28 -13.24 -0.08
C ALA A 229 -3.73 -12.84 0.24
N THR A 230 -4.35 -13.52 1.22
CA THR A 230 -5.71 -13.17 1.65
C THR A 230 -5.77 -11.80 2.31
N GLY A 231 -4.78 -11.43 3.12
CA GLY A 231 -4.67 -10.10 3.73
C GLY A 231 -4.58 -8.99 2.70
N PHE A 232 -3.80 -9.15 1.63
CA PHE A 232 -3.73 -8.17 0.52
C PHE A 232 -5.06 -8.06 -0.24
N VAL A 233 -5.74 -9.18 -0.50
CA VAL A 233 -7.06 -9.17 -1.16
C VAL A 233 -8.08 -8.40 -0.31
N GLN A 234 -8.10 -8.63 1.01
CA GLN A 234 -9.00 -7.93 1.92
C GLN A 234 -8.69 -6.43 2.00
N GLU A 235 -7.39 -6.05 2.04
CA GLU A 235 -7.00 -4.64 2.08
C GLU A 235 -7.40 -3.91 0.79
N ASN A 236 -7.21 -4.52 -0.39
CA ASN A 236 -7.65 -3.96 -1.66
C ASN A 236 -9.17 -3.77 -1.72
N ARG A 237 -9.95 -4.77 -1.27
CA ARG A 237 -11.42 -4.66 -1.20
C ARG A 237 -11.84 -3.50 -0.29
N ARG A 238 -11.16 -3.33 0.84
CA ARG A 238 -11.46 -2.25 1.77
C ARG A 238 -11.12 -0.87 1.21
N GLU A 239 -9.97 -0.72 0.54
CA GLU A 239 -9.61 0.55 -0.11
C GLU A 239 -10.63 0.92 -1.19
N THR A 240 -11.02 -0.04 -2.04
CA THR A 240 -12.05 0.16 -3.06
C THR A 240 -13.38 0.55 -2.42
N PHE A 241 -13.80 -0.14 -1.36
CA PHE A 241 -15.03 0.20 -0.64
C PHE A 241 -14.99 1.61 -0.06
N MET A 242 -13.89 2.01 0.59
CA MET A 242 -13.77 3.36 1.16
C MET A 242 -13.79 4.46 0.10
N GLN A 243 -13.18 4.21 -1.07
CA GLN A 243 -13.25 5.14 -2.21
C GLN A 243 -14.67 5.26 -2.73
N ASN A 244 -15.34 4.14 -2.95
CA ASN A 244 -16.75 4.12 -3.42
C ASN A 244 -17.68 4.76 -2.39
N TRP A 245 -17.51 4.49 -1.10
CA TRP A 245 -18.29 5.06 -0.01
C TRP A 245 -18.30 6.60 -0.05
N THR A 246 -17.09 7.20 -0.16
CA THR A 246 -16.97 8.67 -0.26
C THR A 246 -17.67 9.22 -1.50
N LEU A 247 -17.58 8.50 -2.63
CA LEU A 247 -18.23 8.91 -3.88
C LEU A 247 -19.76 8.76 -3.79
N VAL A 248 -20.26 7.67 -3.22
CA VAL A 248 -21.70 7.41 -3.04
C VAL A 248 -22.36 8.47 -2.16
N GLN A 249 -21.70 8.85 -1.06
CA GLN A 249 -22.23 9.92 -0.19
C GLN A 249 -22.36 11.28 -0.90
N ASN A 250 -21.54 11.53 -1.90
CA ASN A 250 -21.54 12.78 -2.66
C ASN A 250 -22.57 12.77 -3.83
N VAL A 251 -23.20 11.64 -4.12
CA VAL A 251 -24.25 11.56 -5.16
C VAL A 251 -25.59 11.89 -4.56
N PRO A 252 -26.23 13.02 -4.94
CA PRO A 252 -27.51 13.46 -4.37
C PRO A 252 -28.65 12.43 -4.48
N PHE A 253 -28.61 11.58 -5.50
CA PHE A 253 -29.58 10.49 -5.68
C PHE A 253 -29.64 9.52 -4.50
N PHE A 254 -28.52 9.33 -3.80
CA PHE A 254 -28.43 8.45 -2.62
C PHE A 254 -28.64 9.21 -1.29
N SER A 255 -28.81 10.54 -1.32
CA SER A 255 -29.05 11.35 -0.13
C SER A 255 -30.42 11.01 0.44
N GLY A 256 -30.46 10.59 1.70
CA GLY A 256 -31.72 10.21 2.35
C GLY A 256 -31.94 8.71 2.49
N LEU A 257 -31.05 7.88 1.94
CA LEU A 257 -31.05 6.44 2.19
C LEU A 257 -30.43 6.12 3.56
N GLU A 258 -30.93 5.05 4.18
CA GLU A 258 -30.35 4.57 5.43
C GLU A 258 -28.87 4.16 5.25
N PRO A 259 -27.99 4.36 6.26
CA PRO A 259 -26.58 4.01 6.18
C PRO A 259 -26.31 2.55 5.80
N THR A 260 -27.18 1.63 6.22
CA THR A 260 -27.12 0.20 5.89
C THR A 260 -27.26 -0.05 4.39
N VAL A 261 -28.23 0.63 3.77
CA VAL A 261 -28.50 0.56 2.32
C VAL A 261 -27.34 1.16 1.52
N LEU A 262 -26.82 2.31 1.98
CA LEU A 262 -25.66 2.95 1.36
C LEU A 262 -24.43 2.06 1.36
N VAL A 263 -24.21 1.27 2.44
CA VAL A 263 -23.10 0.30 2.51
C VAL A 263 -23.24 -0.79 1.45
N GLU A 264 -24.45 -1.32 1.24
CA GLU A 264 -24.69 -2.34 0.22
C GLU A 264 -24.51 -1.78 -1.19
N ILE A 265 -25.05 -0.61 -1.47
CA ILE A 265 -24.87 0.08 -2.76
C ILE A 265 -23.39 0.33 -3.02
N ALA A 266 -22.63 0.84 -2.04
CA ALA A 266 -21.20 1.12 -2.21
C ALA A 266 -20.36 -0.15 -2.50
N ARG A 267 -20.81 -1.32 -2.07
CA ARG A 267 -20.17 -2.61 -2.39
C ARG A 267 -20.46 -3.09 -3.81
N MET A 268 -21.64 -2.75 -4.36
CA MET A 268 -22.06 -3.14 -5.70
C MET A 268 -21.48 -2.22 -6.77
N LEU A 269 -21.16 -0.97 -6.42
CA LEU A 269 -20.67 0.02 -7.36
C LEU A 269 -19.16 -0.14 -7.67
N ARG A 270 -18.79 0.01 -8.94
CA ARG A 270 -17.40 0.06 -9.41
C ARG A 270 -17.07 1.46 -9.90
N LYS A 271 -15.92 2.00 -9.42
CA LYS A 271 -15.39 3.26 -9.92
C LYS A 271 -14.76 3.08 -11.30
N ALA A 272 -15.04 4.04 -12.21
CA ALA A 272 -14.34 4.20 -13.47
C ALA A 272 -14.06 5.68 -13.72
N ASP A 273 -12.89 5.97 -14.29
CA ASP A 273 -12.51 7.33 -14.67
C ASP A 273 -12.50 7.42 -16.20
N ALA A 274 -13.13 8.48 -16.74
CA ALA A 274 -13.18 8.79 -18.15
C ALA A 274 -12.46 10.12 -18.41
N ALA A 275 -11.50 10.12 -19.34
CA ALA A 275 -10.83 11.34 -19.79
C ALA A 275 -11.80 12.23 -20.58
N GLU A 276 -11.49 13.53 -20.68
CA GLU A 276 -12.23 14.46 -21.53
C GLU A 276 -12.29 13.96 -22.99
N GLY A 277 -13.47 14.02 -23.62
CA GLY A 277 -13.70 13.50 -24.96
C GLY A 277 -13.91 11.98 -25.08
N ALA A 278 -13.71 11.23 -23.99
CA ALA A 278 -13.87 9.78 -24.02
C ALA A 278 -15.33 9.37 -24.22
N THR A 279 -15.59 8.43 -25.14
CA THR A 279 -16.93 7.85 -25.34
C THR A 279 -17.17 6.76 -24.30
N ILE A 280 -18.13 6.97 -23.42
CA ILE A 280 -18.51 6.06 -22.33
C ILE A 280 -19.52 5.02 -22.85
N ILE A 281 -20.53 5.48 -23.55
CA ILE A 281 -21.58 4.66 -24.17
C ILE A 281 -21.66 4.96 -25.68
N ARG A 282 -21.87 3.92 -26.49
CA ARG A 282 -22.20 4.07 -27.93
C ARG A 282 -23.62 3.58 -28.21
N LYS A 283 -24.43 4.42 -28.88
CA LYS A 283 -25.78 4.06 -29.34
C LYS A 283 -25.77 2.74 -30.13
N GLY A 284 -26.79 1.91 -29.92
CA GLY A 284 -26.99 0.64 -30.63
C GLY A 284 -26.20 -0.55 -30.04
N ARG A 285 -25.25 -0.35 -29.13
CA ARG A 285 -24.57 -1.44 -28.43
C ARG A 285 -25.42 -2.03 -27.32
N ARG A 286 -25.17 -3.28 -26.95
CA ARG A 286 -25.78 -3.89 -25.75
C ARG A 286 -25.25 -3.20 -24.51
N GLY A 287 -26.15 -2.97 -23.52
CA GLY A 287 -25.82 -2.34 -22.25
C GLY A 287 -26.18 -3.27 -21.08
N ASP A 288 -25.21 -3.59 -20.27
CA ASP A 288 -25.27 -4.46 -19.10
C ASP A 288 -25.04 -3.74 -17.78
N CYS A 289 -24.93 -2.41 -17.80
CA CYS A 289 -24.68 -1.58 -16.64
C CYS A 289 -25.31 -0.19 -16.79
N MET A 290 -25.47 0.53 -15.67
CA MET A 290 -25.79 1.95 -15.64
C MET A 290 -24.66 2.71 -14.91
N TYR A 291 -24.66 4.03 -15.06
CA TYR A 291 -23.61 4.90 -14.58
C TYR A 291 -24.17 6.05 -13.76
N PHE A 292 -23.54 6.37 -12.64
CA PHE A 292 -23.78 7.59 -11.87
C PHE A 292 -22.57 8.51 -12.02
N VAL A 293 -22.81 9.80 -12.23
CA VAL A 293 -21.75 10.81 -12.31
C VAL A 293 -21.36 11.24 -10.90
N ALA A 294 -20.19 10.80 -10.43
CA ALA A 294 -19.68 11.16 -9.11
C ALA A 294 -18.83 12.44 -9.13
N ALA A 295 -18.19 12.75 -10.26
CA ALA A 295 -17.48 14.01 -10.51
C ALA A 295 -17.39 14.26 -12.01
N GLY A 296 -17.29 15.54 -12.42
CA GLY A 296 -17.19 15.92 -13.84
C GLY A 296 -18.52 16.15 -14.52
N LYS A 297 -18.55 16.03 -15.86
CA LYS A 297 -19.73 16.22 -16.70
C LYS A 297 -19.68 15.32 -17.92
N VAL A 298 -20.83 14.79 -18.31
CA VAL A 298 -21.03 14.03 -19.54
C VAL A 298 -22.08 14.70 -20.44
N GLU A 299 -22.02 14.42 -21.72
CA GLU A 299 -23.00 14.86 -22.72
C GLU A 299 -23.63 13.65 -23.37
N VAL A 300 -24.95 13.59 -23.32
CA VAL A 300 -25.77 12.60 -24.00
C VAL A 300 -26.11 13.17 -25.37
N GLN A 301 -25.69 12.49 -26.43
CA GLN A 301 -25.94 12.88 -27.82
C GLN A 301 -27.38 12.53 -28.23
N VAL A 302 -28.29 13.43 -27.92
CA VAL A 302 -29.69 13.46 -28.36
C VAL A 302 -29.97 14.84 -28.95
N GLU A 303 -31.11 15.06 -29.58
CA GLU A 303 -31.48 16.35 -30.13
C GLU A 303 -32.58 16.97 -29.25
N PRO A 304 -32.31 18.09 -28.58
CA PRO A 304 -31.01 18.77 -28.37
C PRO A 304 -30.06 17.98 -27.41
N PRO A 305 -28.71 18.18 -27.49
CA PRO A 305 -27.76 17.50 -26.60
C PRO A 305 -28.01 17.84 -25.14
N VAL A 306 -27.99 16.83 -24.27
CA VAL A 306 -28.24 16.99 -22.83
C VAL A 306 -26.93 16.81 -22.05
N ARG A 307 -26.58 17.80 -21.26
CA ARG A 307 -25.43 17.74 -20.35
C ARG A 307 -25.85 17.32 -18.97
N MET A 308 -25.16 16.33 -18.43
CA MET A 308 -25.41 15.74 -17.13
C MET A 308 -24.19 15.91 -16.22
N GLY A 309 -24.43 16.42 -15.00
CA GLY A 309 -23.39 16.66 -14.01
C GLY A 309 -23.45 15.68 -12.84
N VAL A 310 -22.74 16.04 -11.77
CA VAL A 310 -22.69 15.25 -10.53
C VAL A 310 -24.09 14.98 -9.99
N GLY A 311 -24.33 13.72 -9.60
CA GLY A 311 -25.63 13.26 -9.09
C GLY A 311 -26.56 12.70 -10.16
N SER A 312 -26.32 12.99 -11.43
CA SER A 312 -27.08 12.39 -12.52
C SER A 312 -26.66 10.94 -12.77
N PHE A 313 -27.57 10.17 -13.35
CA PHE A 313 -27.28 8.81 -13.82
C PHE A 313 -27.74 8.64 -15.27
N PHE A 314 -27.15 7.66 -15.98
CA PHE A 314 -27.46 7.36 -17.38
C PHE A 314 -27.19 5.90 -17.70
N GLY A 315 -27.76 5.44 -18.82
CA GLY A 315 -27.62 4.05 -19.27
C GLY A 315 -28.63 3.08 -18.65
N GLU A 316 -29.53 3.57 -17.79
CA GLU A 316 -30.62 2.84 -17.12
C GLU A 316 -31.63 2.26 -18.13
N MET A 317 -31.85 2.95 -19.26
CA MET A 317 -32.81 2.54 -20.31
C MET A 317 -32.47 1.15 -20.86
N ALA A 318 -31.19 0.81 -20.95
CA ALA A 318 -30.78 -0.52 -21.40
C ALA A 318 -31.07 -1.61 -20.35
N LEU A 319 -31.05 -1.29 -19.06
CA LEU A 319 -31.37 -2.24 -17.98
C LEU A 319 -32.88 -2.44 -17.80
N LEU A 320 -33.65 -1.39 -18.05
CA LEU A 320 -35.11 -1.38 -17.88
C LEU A 320 -35.88 -1.87 -19.13
N GLY A 321 -35.25 -1.86 -20.31
CA GLY A 321 -35.88 -2.14 -21.59
C GLY A 321 -35.20 -3.23 -22.42
N SER A 322 -34.95 -2.93 -23.70
CA SER A 322 -34.45 -3.88 -24.70
C SER A 322 -33.01 -4.35 -24.54
N GLY A 323 -32.27 -3.88 -23.55
CA GLY A 323 -30.85 -4.17 -23.38
C GLY A 323 -29.92 -3.44 -24.38
N VAL A 324 -30.46 -2.48 -25.14
CA VAL A 324 -29.73 -1.71 -26.17
C VAL A 324 -29.56 -0.26 -25.74
N ARG A 325 -28.38 0.30 -25.96
CA ARG A 325 -28.07 1.70 -25.66
C ARG A 325 -28.80 2.64 -26.61
N THR A 326 -29.61 3.53 -26.07
CA THR A 326 -30.46 4.45 -26.85
C THR A 326 -29.74 5.69 -27.35
N ALA A 327 -28.64 6.09 -26.70
CA ALA A 327 -27.84 7.27 -27.05
C ALA A 327 -26.33 7.02 -26.87
N THR A 328 -25.52 7.84 -27.54
CA THR A 328 -24.08 7.92 -27.28
C THR A 328 -23.83 8.92 -26.15
N VAL A 329 -22.94 8.58 -25.22
CA VAL A 329 -22.57 9.45 -24.09
C VAL A 329 -21.06 9.65 -24.09
N THR A 330 -20.63 10.91 -24.04
CA THR A 330 -19.23 11.33 -24.03
C THR A 330 -18.91 12.17 -22.79
N ALA A 331 -17.70 12.06 -22.27
CA ALA A 331 -17.23 12.90 -21.19
C ALA A 331 -16.86 14.29 -21.71
N VAL A 332 -17.47 15.35 -21.17
CA VAL A 332 -17.17 16.76 -21.54
C VAL A 332 -15.98 17.31 -20.73
N LEU A 333 -15.77 16.77 -19.55
CA LEU A 333 -14.66 17.04 -18.63
C LEU A 333 -14.11 15.71 -18.12
N PRO A 334 -12.92 15.66 -17.53
CA PRO A 334 -12.47 14.47 -16.80
C PRO A 334 -13.54 14.07 -15.78
N THR A 335 -14.08 12.85 -15.93
CA THR A 335 -15.30 12.42 -15.23
C THR A 335 -15.05 11.14 -14.46
N THR A 336 -15.43 11.12 -13.19
CA THR A 336 -15.47 9.91 -12.36
C THR A 336 -16.89 9.37 -12.33
N LEU A 337 -17.04 8.11 -12.67
CA LEU A 337 -18.29 7.38 -12.75
C LEU A 337 -18.34 6.26 -11.71
N LEU A 338 -19.55 5.97 -11.22
CA LEU A 338 -19.87 4.77 -10.49
C LEU A 338 -20.73 3.88 -11.38
N ILE A 339 -20.28 2.66 -11.61
CA ILE A 339 -20.91 1.66 -12.50
C ILE A 339 -21.72 0.70 -11.64
N LEU A 340 -22.98 0.50 -11.97
CA LEU A 340 -23.85 -0.54 -11.41
C LEU A 340 -24.14 -1.58 -12.49
N GLU A 341 -23.68 -2.80 -12.30
CA GLU A 341 -23.89 -3.89 -13.24
C GLU A 341 -25.34 -4.41 -13.19
N SER A 342 -25.82 -5.00 -14.28
CA SER A 342 -27.20 -5.49 -14.39
C SER A 342 -27.54 -6.57 -13.36
N ALA A 343 -26.56 -7.37 -12.94
CA ALA A 343 -26.74 -8.38 -11.90
C ALA A 343 -27.02 -7.71 -10.55
N ASP A 344 -26.21 -6.72 -10.19
CA ASP A 344 -26.31 -5.97 -8.94
C ASP A 344 -27.56 -5.09 -8.94
N PHE A 345 -27.92 -4.50 -10.09
CA PHE A 345 -29.19 -3.76 -10.24
C PHE A 345 -30.40 -4.64 -9.94
N ARG A 346 -30.42 -5.91 -10.38
CA ARG A 346 -31.50 -6.86 -10.07
C ARG A 346 -31.57 -7.19 -8.59
N VAL A 347 -30.45 -7.34 -7.93
CA VAL A 347 -30.39 -7.54 -6.47
C VAL A 347 -30.91 -6.32 -5.74
N LEU A 348 -30.50 -5.12 -6.15
CA LEU A 348 -30.96 -3.85 -5.62
C LEU A 348 -32.47 -3.69 -5.80
N ALA A 349 -32.98 -4.03 -6.99
CA ALA A 349 -34.41 -3.96 -7.31
C ALA A 349 -35.26 -4.88 -6.46
N ALA A 350 -34.74 -6.07 -6.13
CA ALA A 350 -35.46 -7.05 -5.31
C ALA A 350 -35.51 -6.63 -3.82
N HIS A 351 -34.44 -6.03 -3.31
CA HIS A 351 -34.33 -5.68 -1.88
C HIS A 351 -34.81 -4.26 -1.58
N TYR A 352 -34.69 -3.31 -2.53
CA TYR A 352 -35.01 -1.90 -2.36
C TYR A 352 -35.91 -1.37 -3.49
N PRO A 353 -37.20 -1.75 -3.53
CA PRO A 353 -38.13 -1.38 -4.61
C PRO A 353 -38.23 0.15 -4.79
N ALA A 354 -38.18 0.91 -3.70
CA ALA A 354 -38.28 2.38 -3.74
C ALA A 354 -37.19 3.04 -4.59
N ILE A 355 -35.94 2.53 -4.53
CA ILE A 355 -34.84 3.04 -5.35
C ILE A 355 -35.08 2.74 -6.83
N THR A 356 -35.59 1.54 -7.11
CA THR A 356 -35.89 1.11 -8.48
C THR A 356 -37.03 1.90 -9.08
N GLU A 357 -38.05 2.18 -8.30
CA GLU A 357 -39.18 3.03 -8.76
C GLU A 357 -38.70 4.46 -9.05
N ALA A 358 -37.85 5.05 -8.20
CA ALA A 358 -37.26 6.36 -8.46
C ALA A 358 -36.44 6.38 -9.76
N ILE A 359 -35.64 5.32 -10.03
CA ILE A 359 -34.90 5.20 -11.29
C ILE A 359 -35.84 5.07 -12.49
N LYS A 360 -36.92 4.28 -12.37
CA LYS A 360 -37.90 4.09 -13.43
C LYS A 360 -38.69 5.39 -13.74
N GLU A 361 -39.04 6.13 -12.70
CA GLU A 361 -39.78 7.38 -12.83
C GLU A 361 -38.97 8.45 -13.56
N GLU A 362 -37.70 8.62 -13.15
CA GLU A 362 -36.73 9.49 -13.83
C GLU A 362 -36.49 9.06 -15.29
N ALA A 363 -36.40 7.76 -15.55
CA ALA A 363 -36.22 7.20 -16.90
C ALA A 363 -37.43 7.45 -17.79
N LYS A 364 -38.65 7.36 -17.23
CA LYS A 364 -39.91 7.69 -17.94
C LYS A 364 -39.99 9.17 -18.31
N LEU A 365 -39.66 10.07 -17.40
CA LEU A 365 -39.62 11.51 -17.66
C LEU A 365 -38.66 11.83 -18.81
N ARG A 366 -37.51 11.20 -18.89
CA ARG A 366 -36.52 11.38 -19.97
C ARG A 366 -36.96 10.72 -21.29
N GLY A 367 -37.72 9.62 -21.23
CA GLY A 367 -38.28 8.93 -22.39
C GLY A 367 -39.52 9.61 -22.98
N GLY A 368 -40.40 10.22 -22.12
CA GLY A 368 -41.61 10.89 -22.52
C GLY A 368 -41.39 12.21 -23.26
N THR A 369 -40.29 12.90 -22.96
CA THR A 369 -39.91 14.14 -23.70
C THR A 369 -39.57 13.86 -25.17
N LYS A 370 -39.40 12.61 -25.59
CA LYS A 370 -39.22 12.21 -27.00
C LYS A 370 -40.52 11.97 -27.76
N SER A 371 -41.66 11.79 -27.06
CA SER A 371 -42.93 11.49 -27.70
C SER A 371 -43.70 12.74 -28.10
N GLU A 372 -43.49 13.88 -27.44
CA GLU A 372 -44.20 15.13 -27.74
C GLU A 372 -43.58 15.99 -28.86
N SER A 373 -42.37 15.65 -29.32
CA SER A 373 -41.70 16.40 -30.41
C SER A 373 -41.88 15.77 -31.80
N VAL A 374 -42.75 14.76 -31.97
CA VAL A 374 -43.00 14.07 -33.26
C VAL A 374 -44.44 14.32 -33.78
N GLU A 375 -45.28 15.06 -33.04
CA GLU A 375 -46.59 15.53 -33.56
C GLU A 375 -46.55 17.05 -33.70
N ILE A 376 -45.96 17.58 -34.78
CA ILE A 376 -46.38 18.80 -35.51
C ILE A 376 -45.83 18.65 -36.95
#